data_bc2f496fb40152a0341bf777c3713620
#
_entry.id   bc2f496fb40152a0341bf777c3713620
#
_cell.length_a   1.000
_cell.length_b   1.000
_cell.length_c   1.000
_cell.angle_alpha   90.00
_cell.angle_beta   90.00
_cell.angle_gamma   90.00
#
_symmetry.space_group_name_H-M   'P 1'
#
loop_
_entity.id
_entity.type
_entity.pdbx_description
1 polymer ?
#
loop_
_entity_poly.entity_id
_entity_poly.type
_entity_poly.pdbx_seq_one_letter_code
_entity_poly.pdbx_strand_id
1 'polypeptide(L)'
;MTDALLERAQQLIQWQRYNDAEKELRQVLAVEPERVEALALLAICQAEQKNTDLAIETIQNAIGLQPDNDYLLYLQSLFYLRQEKIKEAEKFIRNAIAIQPHKAEYFGLLAAICLNRKEWQLAVDNANAGLAIDPENLQCLNARAQALYKLDKKEDAYKTIQEALNKDPENEYTHTNLGWSLLEKGDHRQALVHFREALKINPSYAYARAGMVEGLKSRYWFYRMFLRYAFWIGNLKGKAQWAILLGMYFGIRFLDNVASNNPSLAVILNPIIYLYFAFAISTWIITPLSNLFLRLNVYGRYALTRDEVRASAFVGVALLIGVVAMVTWLVNGHQWFLLVGVYGLSMMIPLGSMFTPRTPRSKGILIGYAAALAVVGLAALIMPFFNVEIANTILTVYTIAILAYQWVVNALLTR
;
A
#
# COMPACT_ATOMS: atom_id res chain seq x y z
N MET A 1 -44.94 4.67 7.65
CA MET A 1 -43.95 5.71 7.98
C MET A 1 -42.54 5.17 7.93
N THR A 2 -42.25 4.02 8.53
CA THR A 2 -40.94 3.35 8.52
C THR A 2 -40.48 2.94 7.10
N ASP A 3 -41.40 2.45 6.25
CA ASP A 3 -41.06 2.11 4.85
C ASP A 3 -40.62 3.32 4.02
N ALA A 4 -41.30 4.46 4.17
CA ALA A 4 -40.89 5.69 3.46
C ALA A 4 -39.50 6.20 3.91
N LEU A 5 -39.17 6.05 5.20
CA LEU A 5 -37.84 6.37 5.71
C LEU A 5 -36.76 5.39 5.15
N LEU A 6 -37.14 4.13 5.03
CA LEU A 6 -36.25 3.10 4.46
C LEU A 6 -35.94 3.34 2.98
N GLU A 7 -36.98 3.62 2.17
CA GLU A 7 -36.82 3.99 0.76
C GLU A 7 -35.95 5.25 0.60
N ARG A 8 -36.20 6.26 1.43
CA ARG A 8 -35.38 7.48 1.44
C ARG A 8 -33.92 7.20 1.81
N ALA A 9 -33.69 6.33 2.79
CA ALA A 9 -32.32 5.91 3.15
C ALA A 9 -31.63 5.19 1.99
N GLN A 10 -32.32 4.31 1.26
CA GLN A 10 -31.79 3.65 0.06
C GLN A 10 -31.40 4.66 -1.01
N GLN A 11 -32.23 5.66 -1.29
CA GLN A 11 -31.93 6.75 -2.22
C GLN A 11 -30.70 7.57 -1.78
N LEU A 12 -30.61 7.87 -0.48
CA LEU A 12 -29.44 8.59 0.07
C LEU A 12 -28.16 7.78 -0.05
N ILE A 13 -28.21 6.45 0.10
CA ILE A 13 -27.08 5.55 -0.13
C ILE A 13 -26.65 5.59 -1.59
N GLN A 14 -27.58 5.53 -2.54
CA GLN A 14 -27.28 5.67 -3.97
C GLN A 14 -26.59 6.99 -4.30
N TRP A 15 -26.94 8.07 -3.60
CA TRP A 15 -26.29 9.38 -3.73
C TRP A 15 -25.02 9.52 -2.87
N GLN A 16 -24.55 8.44 -2.24
CA GLN A 16 -23.36 8.39 -1.37
C GLN A 16 -23.47 9.33 -0.15
N ARG A 17 -24.71 9.70 0.26
CA ARG A 17 -25.00 10.53 1.43
C ARG A 17 -25.17 9.66 2.68
N TYR A 18 -24.12 8.91 3.03
CA TYR A 18 -24.18 7.87 4.07
C TYR A 18 -24.54 8.41 5.46
N ASN A 19 -24.07 9.62 5.83
CA ASN A 19 -24.39 10.23 7.11
C ASN A 19 -25.89 10.57 7.25
N ASP A 20 -26.53 10.98 6.16
CA ASP A 20 -27.96 11.30 6.18
C ASP A 20 -28.79 10.01 6.12
N ALA A 21 -28.37 9.03 5.33
CA ALA A 21 -29.00 7.71 5.31
C ALA A 21 -28.99 7.04 6.70
N GLU A 22 -27.88 7.13 7.42
CA GLU A 22 -27.76 6.60 8.78
C GLU A 22 -28.79 7.22 9.74
N LYS A 23 -29.06 8.53 9.65
CA LYS A 23 -30.05 9.19 10.49
C LYS A 23 -31.46 8.64 10.25
N GLU A 24 -31.84 8.46 8.99
CA GLU A 24 -33.15 7.90 8.61
C GLU A 24 -33.27 6.44 9.11
N LEU A 25 -32.23 5.63 8.90
CA LEU A 25 -32.20 4.23 9.35
C LEU A 25 -32.29 4.08 10.87
N ARG A 26 -31.66 4.97 11.64
CA ARG A 26 -31.78 5.00 13.10
C ARG A 26 -33.19 5.32 13.54
N GLN A 27 -33.94 6.16 12.80
CA GLN A 27 -35.36 6.41 13.08
C GLN A 27 -36.23 5.17 12.80
N VAL A 28 -35.95 4.44 11.73
CA VAL A 28 -36.60 3.15 11.44
C VAL A 28 -36.37 2.17 12.60
N LEU A 29 -35.12 1.99 13.01
CA LEU A 29 -34.72 1.06 14.06
C LEU A 29 -35.15 1.47 15.46
N ALA A 30 -35.47 2.74 15.68
CA ALA A 30 -36.10 3.21 16.92
C ALA A 30 -37.57 2.72 17.09
N VAL A 31 -38.24 2.47 15.95
CA VAL A 31 -39.61 1.94 15.92
C VAL A 31 -39.63 0.43 15.73
N GLU A 32 -38.75 -0.07 14.86
CA GLU A 32 -38.64 -1.48 14.47
C GLU A 32 -37.19 -1.97 14.70
N PRO A 33 -36.77 -2.27 15.94
CA PRO A 33 -35.36 -2.61 16.24
C PRO A 33 -34.83 -3.86 15.55
N GLU A 34 -35.71 -4.80 15.22
CA GLU A 34 -35.35 -6.09 14.58
C GLU A 34 -35.53 -6.08 13.06
N ARG A 35 -35.68 -4.90 12.43
CA ARG A 35 -35.83 -4.81 10.99
C ARG A 35 -34.51 -5.07 10.29
N VAL A 36 -34.33 -6.31 9.85
CA VAL A 36 -33.09 -6.83 9.26
C VAL A 36 -32.60 -6.01 8.07
N GLU A 37 -33.52 -5.56 7.20
CA GLU A 37 -33.16 -4.72 6.05
C GLU A 37 -32.55 -3.37 6.48
N ALA A 38 -33.12 -2.73 7.51
CA ALA A 38 -32.61 -1.47 8.05
C ALA A 38 -31.23 -1.67 8.70
N LEU A 39 -31.02 -2.78 9.42
CA LEU A 39 -29.71 -3.14 9.99
C LEU A 39 -28.67 -3.38 8.89
N ALA A 40 -29.01 -4.08 7.81
CA ALA A 40 -28.11 -4.30 6.69
C ALA A 40 -27.67 -2.99 6.02
N LEU A 41 -28.62 -2.10 5.74
CA LEU A 41 -28.34 -0.78 5.16
C LEU A 41 -27.54 0.11 6.11
N LEU A 42 -27.81 0.05 7.41
CA LEU A 42 -27.04 0.77 8.43
C LEU A 42 -25.59 0.29 8.46
N ALA A 43 -25.37 -1.02 8.42
CA ALA A 43 -24.02 -1.59 8.36
C ALA A 43 -23.26 -1.14 7.09
N ILE A 44 -23.93 -1.05 5.94
CA ILE A 44 -23.34 -0.49 4.72
C ILE A 44 -22.94 0.97 4.93
N CYS A 45 -23.82 1.81 5.50
CA CYS A 45 -23.50 3.21 5.78
C CYS A 45 -22.28 3.35 6.70
N GLN A 46 -22.22 2.57 7.75
CA GLN A 46 -21.10 2.56 8.71
C GLN A 46 -19.78 2.14 8.03
N ALA A 47 -19.81 1.11 7.19
CA ALA A 47 -18.64 0.65 6.46
C ALA A 47 -18.11 1.70 5.46
N GLU A 48 -19.00 2.41 4.76
CA GLU A 48 -18.62 3.49 3.83
C GLU A 48 -18.08 4.74 4.56
N GLN A 49 -18.51 4.96 5.80
CA GLN A 49 -17.97 5.98 6.70
C GLN A 49 -16.64 5.55 7.36
N LYS A 50 -16.08 4.40 6.99
CA LYS A 50 -14.85 3.79 7.55
C LYS A 50 -14.98 3.29 8.99
N ASN A 51 -16.18 3.13 9.49
CA ASN A 51 -16.48 2.55 10.79
C ASN A 51 -16.75 1.03 10.66
N THR A 52 -15.78 0.30 10.09
CA THR A 52 -15.97 -1.11 9.70
C THR A 52 -16.19 -2.03 10.91
N ASP A 53 -15.62 -1.72 12.07
CA ASP A 53 -15.86 -2.50 13.31
C ASP A 53 -17.34 -2.43 13.71
N LEU A 54 -17.92 -1.23 13.70
CA LEU A 54 -19.33 -1.04 14.02
C LEU A 54 -20.25 -1.67 12.97
N ALA A 55 -19.85 -1.62 11.69
CA ALA A 55 -20.56 -2.30 10.60
C ALA A 55 -20.62 -3.82 10.82
N ILE A 56 -19.53 -4.42 11.28
CA ILE A 56 -19.46 -5.86 11.60
C ILE A 56 -20.38 -6.19 12.78
N GLU A 57 -20.40 -5.38 13.83
CA GLU A 57 -21.30 -5.57 14.97
C GLU A 57 -22.76 -5.48 14.52
N THR A 58 -23.11 -4.46 13.76
CA THR A 58 -24.48 -4.25 13.26
C THR A 58 -24.94 -5.40 12.36
N ILE A 59 -24.06 -5.90 11.45
CA ILE A 59 -24.42 -7.02 10.57
C ILE A 59 -24.51 -8.35 11.32
N GLN A 60 -23.72 -8.55 12.38
CA GLN A 60 -23.82 -9.71 13.25
C GLN A 60 -25.17 -9.75 13.98
N ASN A 61 -25.67 -8.60 14.44
CA ASN A 61 -27.01 -8.51 15.03
C ASN A 61 -28.09 -8.92 14.01
N ALA A 62 -27.98 -8.44 12.76
CA ALA A 62 -28.90 -8.82 11.69
C ALA A 62 -28.84 -10.34 11.38
N ILE A 63 -27.65 -10.94 11.35
CA ILE A 63 -27.45 -12.39 11.16
C ILE A 63 -28.04 -13.17 12.34
N GLY A 64 -27.94 -12.65 13.58
CA GLY A 64 -28.56 -13.26 14.73
C GLY A 64 -30.08 -13.41 14.58
N LEU A 65 -30.74 -12.46 13.89
CA LEU A 65 -32.17 -12.50 13.58
C LEU A 65 -32.49 -13.41 12.39
N GLN A 66 -31.63 -13.46 11.37
CA GLN A 66 -31.79 -14.25 10.15
C GLN A 66 -30.47 -14.97 9.77
N PRO A 67 -30.14 -16.11 10.40
CA PRO A 67 -28.87 -16.80 10.18
C PRO A 67 -28.67 -17.34 8.76
N ASP A 68 -29.76 -17.70 8.08
CA ASP A 68 -29.75 -18.29 6.74
C ASP A 68 -29.93 -17.23 5.62
N ASN A 69 -29.75 -15.96 5.94
CA ASN A 69 -29.81 -14.90 4.95
C ASN A 69 -28.47 -14.76 4.25
N ASP A 70 -28.38 -15.27 3.02
CA ASP A 70 -27.18 -15.28 2.18
C ASP A 70 -26.59 -13.88 1.94
N TYR A 71 -27.46 -12.85 1.81
CA TYR A 71 -27.01 -11.49 1.59
C TYR A 71 -26.29 -10.87 2.83
N LEU A 72 -26.77 -11.17 4.03
CA LEU A 72 -26.09 -10.71 5.26
C LEU A 72 -24.71 -11.36 5.40
N LEU A 73 -24.57 -12.64 5.07
CA LEU A 73 -23.29 -13.35 5.06
C LEU A 73 -22.33 -12.78 4.01
N TYR A 74 -22.84 -12.42 2.82
CA TYR A 74 -22.08 -11.72 1.79
C TYR A 74 -21.57 -10.37 2.30
N LEU A 75 -22.42 -9.53 2.91
CA LEU A 75 -22.02 -8.25 3.49
C LEU A 75 -20.96 -8.43 4.59
N GLN A 76 -21.15 -9.39 5.48
CA GLN A 76 -20.18 -9.68 6.52
C GLN A 76 -18.83 -10.11 5.95
N SER A 77 -18.82 -10.94 4.89
CA SER A 77 -17.61 -11.31 4.16
C SER A 77 -16.91 -10.06 3.58
N LEU A 78 -17.66 -9.17 2.96
CA LEU A 78 -17.14 -7.92 2.39
C LEU A 78 -16.49 -7.03 3.46
N PHE A 79 -17.11 -6.91 4.63
CA PHE A 79 -16.58 -6.10 5.73
C PHE A 79 -15.31 -6.72 6.33
N TYR A 80 -15.25 -8.04 6.49
CA TYR A 80 -14.02 -8.73 6.90
C TYR A 80 -12.90 -8.59 5.87
N LEU A 81 -13.22 -8.62 4.58
CA LEU A 81 -12.24 -8.39 3.51
C LEU A 81 -11.66 -6.95 3.60
N ARG A 82 -12.50 -5.95 3.89
CA ARG A 82 -12.03 -4.56 4.11
C ARG A 82 -11.13 -4.40 5.34
N GLN A 83 -11.27 -5.28 6.34
CA GLN A 83 -10.38 -5.37 7.50
C GLN A 83 -9.15 -6.26 7.29
N GLU A 84 -8.93 -6.76 6.08
CA GLU A 84 -7.86 -7.72 5.75
C GLU A 84 -7.95 -9.05 6.55
N LYS A 85 -9.09 -9.35 7.14
CA LYS A 85 -9.40 -10.62 7.83
C LYS A 85 -9.83 -11.67 6.80
N ILE A 86 -8.86 -12.12 5.99
CA ILE A 86 -9.12 -12.92 4.78
C ILE A 86 -9.75 -14.27 5.07
N LYS A 87 -9.37 -14.93 6.19
CA LYS A 87 -9.91 -16.25 6.56
C LYS A 87 -11.39 -16.16 6.93
N GLU A 88 -11.74 -15.15 7.70
CA GLU A 88 -13.12 -14.86 8.11
C GLU A 88 -13.98 -14.50 6.89
N ALA A 89 -13.46 -13.63 6.02
CA ALA A 89 -14.14 -13.28 4.79
C ALA A 89 -14.44 -14.51 3.93
N GLU A 90 -13.46 -15.42 3.74
CA GLU A 90 -13.66 -16.66 2.98
C GLU A 90 -14.72 -17.56 3.61
N LYS A 91 -14.72 -17.72 4.93
CA LYS A 91 -15.71 -18.52 5.64
C LYS A 91 -17.14 -18.05 5.34
N PHE A 92 -17.40 -16.76 5.46
CA PHE A 92 -18.73 -16.20 5.30
C PHE A 92 -19.21 -16.22 3.85
N ILE A 93 -18.33 -15.93 2.88
CA ILE A 93 -18.75 -16.01 1.46
C ILE A 93 -19.03 -17.43 1.01
N ARG A 94 -18.29 -18.43 1.50
CA ARG A 94 -18.58 -19.83 1.19
C ARG A 94 -19.94 -20.27 1.77
N ASN A 95 -20.30 -19.78 2.96
CA ASN A 95 -21.61 -20.03 3.53
C ASN A 95 -22.72 -19.36 2.69
N ALA A 96 -22.53 -18.12 2.24
CA ALA A 96 -23.46 -17.44 1.34
C ALA A 96 -23.67 -18.22 0.01
N ILE A 97 -22.58 -18.71 -0.59
CA ILE A 97 -22.65 -19.55 -1.81
C ILE A 97 -23.36 -20.87 -1.54
N ALA A 98 -23.17 -21.49 -0.38
CA ALA A 98 -23.83 -22.74 -0.02
C ALA A 98 -25.36 -22.58 0.09
N ILE A 99 -25.83 -21.42 0.56
CA ILE A 99 -27.27 -21.10 0.65
C ILE A 99 -27.81 -20.73 -0.74
N GLN A 100 -27.09 -19.86 -1.47
CA GLN A 100 -27.53 -19.35 -2.77
C GLN A 100 -26.42 -19.47 -3.83
N PRO A 101 -26.31 -20.64 -4.52
CA PRO A 101 -25.23 -20.93 -5.46
C PRO A 101 -25.37 -20.24 -6.83
N HIS A 102 -26.48 -19.54 -7.08
CA HIS A 102 -26.77 -18.93 -8.38
C HIS A 102 -26.61 -17.39 -8.38
N LYS A 103 -25.79 -16.84 -7.45
CA LYS A 103 -25.47 -15.42 -7.43
C LYS A 103 -24.03 -15.18 -7.85
N ALA A 104 -23.84 -14.62 -9.05
CA ALA A 104 -22.52 -14.39 -9.65
C ALA A 104 -21.62 -13.49 -8.80
N GLU A 105 -22.19 -12.48 -8.13
CA GLU A 105 -21.46 -11.56 -7.27
C GLU A 105 -20.75 -12.26 -6.08
N TYR A 106 -21.28 -13.39 -5.59
CA TYR A 106 -20.63 -14.13 -4.50
C TYR A 106 -19.34 -14.81 -4.97
N PHE A 107 -19.36 -15.34 -6.18
CA PHE A 107 -18.16 -15.89 -6.83
C PHE A 107 -17.15 -14.79 -7.16
N GLY A 108 -17.62 -13.59 -7.54
CA GLY A 108 -16.77 -12.43 -7.75
C GLY A 108 -16.03 -12.02 -6.47
N LEU A 109 -16.72 -12.00 -5.32
CA LEU A 109 -16.10 -11.73 -4.03
C LEU A 109 -15.14 -12.84 -3.61
N LEU A 110 -15.49 -14.10 -3.81
CA LEU A 110 -14.60 -15.24 -3.52
C LEU A 110 -13.34 -15.18 -4.40
N ALA A 111 -13.47 -14.82 -5.68
CA ALA A 111 -12.33 -14.59 -6.57
C ALA A 111 -11.43 -13.45 -6.07
N ALA A 112 -12.01 -12.34 -5.58
CA ALA A 112 -11.25 -11.25 -4.98
C ALA A 112 -10.51 -11.69 -3.70
N ILE A 113 -11.10 -12.54 -2.88
CA ILE A 113 -10.45 -13.16 -1.71
C ILE A 113 -9.27 -14.03 -2.15
N CYS A 114 -9.42 -14.85 -3.19
CA CYS A 114 -8.33 -15.65 -3.75
C CYS A 114 -7.20 -14.79 -4.30
N LEU A 115 -7.50 -13.64 -4.93
CA LEU A 115 -6.49 -12.65 -5.36
C LEU A 115 -5.67 -12.15 -4.17
N ASN A 116 -6.31 -11.80 -3.06
CA ASN A 116 -5.60 -11.37 -1.84
C ASN A 116 -4.70 -12.47 -1.27
N ARG A 117 -5.09 -13.74 -1.39
CA ARG A 117 -4.27 -14.90 -0.99
C ARG A 117 -3.17 -15.26 -1.99
N LYS A 118 -3.11 -14.56 -3.13
CA LYS A 118 -2.20 -14.85 -4.25
C LYS A 118 -2.40 -16.27 -4.81
N GLU A 119 -3.63 -16.70 -4.84
CA GLU A 119 -4.09 -17.98 -5.40
C GLU A 119 -4.68 -17.72 -6.79
N TRP A 120 -3.81 -17.32 -7.72
CA TRP A 120 -4.21 -16.73 -9.00
C TRP A 120 -5.10 -17.66 -9.85
N GLN A 121 -4.75 -18.95 -9.93
CA GLN A 121 -5.55 -19.91 -10.69
C GLN A 121 -6.92 -20.10 -10.04
N LEU A 122 -7.00 -20.23 -8.72
CA LEU A 122 -8.27 -20.39 -8.02
C LEU A 122 -9.16 -19.14 -8.17
N ALA A 123 -8.55 -17.95 -8.26
CA ALA A 123 -9.27 -16.71 -8.57
C ALA A 123 -9.90 -16.75 -9.97
N VAL A 124 -9.17 -17.25 -10.99
CA VAL A 124 -9.72 -17.45 -12.34
C VAL A 124 -10.88 -18.45 -12.32
N ASP A 125 -10.73 -19.58 -11.62
CA ASP A 125 -11.73 -20.64 -11.57
C ASP A 125 -13.04 -20.15 -10.91
N ASN A 126 -12.94 -19.44 -9.78
CA ASN A 126 -14.10 -18.84 -9.12
C ASN A 126 -14.75 -17.74 -9.97
N ALA A 127 -13.95 -16.87 -10.59
CA ALA A 127 -14.48 -15.84 -11.48
C ALA A 127 -15.23 -16.46 -12.68
N ASN A 128 -14.69 -17.54 -13.27
CA ASN A 128 -15.37 -18.26 -14.35
C ASN A 128 -16.68 -18.93 -13.88
N ALA A 129 -16.71 -19.45 -12.65
CA ALA A 129 -17.94 -19.98 -12.07
C ALA A 129 -19.03 -18.90 -11.96
N GLY A 130 -18.67 -17.68 -11.54
CA GLY A 130 -19.58 -16.53 -11.53
C GLY A 130 -20.03 -16.12 -12.94
N LEU A 131 -19.09 -16.09 -13.91
CA LEU A 131 -19.40 -15.74 -15.30
C LEU A 131 -20.24 -16.81 -16.03
N ALA A 132 -20.25 -18.04 -15.57
CA ALA A 132 -21.17 -19.07 -16.06
C ALA A 132 -22.62 -18.79 -15.63
N ILE A 133 -22.82 -18.06 -14.52
CA ILE A 133 -24.13 -17.63 -14.01
C ILE A 133 -24.55 -16.31 -14.68
N ASP A 134 -23.68 -15.33 -14.66
CA ASP A 134 -23.86 -14.01 -15.28
C ASP A 134 -22.58 -13.62 -16.06
N PRO A 135 -22.58 -13.80 -17.41
CA PRO A 135 -21.42 -13.49 -18.26
C PRO A 135 -20.98 -12.01 -18.23
N GLU A 136 -21.88 -11.12 -17.83
CA GLU A 136 -21.63 -9.67 -17.79
C GLU A 136 -21.26 -9.15 -16.39
N ASN A 137 -21.12 -10.03 -15.41
CA ASN A 137 -20.79 -9.62 -14.05
C ASN A 137 -19.43 -8.95 -13.97
N LEU A 138 -19.43 -7.62 -13.75
CA LEU A 138 -18.22 -6.80 -13.74
C LEU A 138 -17.22 -7.20 -12.66
N GLN A 139 -17.70 -7.64 -11.50
CA GLN A 139 -16.81 -8.07 -10.41
C GLN A 139 -16.04 -9.33 -10.80
N CYS A 140 -16.71 -10.31 -11.42
CA CYS A 140 -16.08 -11.52 -11.93
C CYS A 140 -15.13 -11.22 -13.09
N LEU A 141 -15.53 -10.38 -14.07
CA LEU A 141 -14.67 -9.96 -15.17
C LEU A 141 -13.38 -9.28 -14.66
N ASN A 142 -13.51 -8.34 -13.73
CA ASN A 142 -12.35 -7.66 -13.16
C ASN A 142 -11.43 -8.61 -12.38
N ALA A 143 -11.98 -9.51 -11.55
CA ALA A 143 -11.20 -10.47 -10.80
C ALA A 143 -10.48 -11.46 -11.74
N ARG A 144 -11.16 -11.97 -12.79
CA ARG A 144 -10.57 -12.83 -13.83
C ARG A 144 -9.41 -12.15 -14.54
N ALA A 145 -9.61 -10.91 -14.96
CA ALA A 145 -8.58 -10.15 -15.65
C ALA A 145 -7.34 -9.94 -14.80
N GLN A 146 -7.51 -9.52 -13.53
CA GLN A 146 -6.38 -9.36 -12.61
C GLN A 146 -5.62 -10.67 -12.40
N ALA A 147 -6.34 -11.78 -12.18
CA ALA A 147 -5.73 -13.09 -11.99
C ALA A 147 -4.95 -13.56 -13.23
N LEU A 148 -5.52 -13.37 -14.42
CA LEU A 148 -4.88 -13.69 -15.70
C LEU A 148 -3.61 -12.85 -15.92
N TYR A 149 -3.60 -11.55 -15.56
CA TYR A 149 -2.39 -10.73 -15.57
C TYR A 149 -1.32 -11.29 -14.64
N LYS A 150 -1.70 -11.75 -13.44
CA LYS A 150 -0.75 -12.36 -12.47
C LYS A 150 -0.17 -13.69 -12.99
N LEU A 151 -0.93 -14.45 -13.77
CA LEU A 151 -0.51 -15.68 -14.43
C LEU A 151 0.24 -15.46 -15.75
N ASP A 152 0.51 -14.21 -16.12
CA ASP A 152 1.15 -13.78 -17.38
C ASP A 152 0.37 -14.16 -18.65
N LYS A 153 -0.94 -14.44 -18.54
CA LYS A 153 -1.87 -14.71 -19.65
C LYS A 153 -2.43 -13.40 -20.20
N LYS A 154 -1.58 -12.59 -20.85
CA LYS A 154 -1.87 -11.19 -21.23
C LYS A 154 -3.03 -11.06 -22.20
N GLU A 155 -3.11 -11.95 -23.20
CA GLU A 155 -4.14 -11.90 -24.24
C GLU A 155 -5.53 -12.18 -23.68
N ASP A 156 -5.65 -13.20 -22.82
CA ASP A 156 -6.91 -13.54 -22.16
C ASP A 156 -7.33 -12.45 -21.18
N ALA A 157 -6.37 -11.87 -20.44
CA ALA A 157 -6.62 -10.74 -19.55
C ALA A 157 -7.14 -9.52 -20.35
N TYR A 158 -6.50 -9.20 -21.49
CA TYR A 158 -6.92 -8.08 -22.32
C TYR A 158 -8.33 -8.28 -22.87
N LYS A 159 -8.65 -9.48 -23.39
CA LYS A 159 -10.01 -9.81 -23.85
C LYS A 159 -11.04 -9.62 -22.74
N THR A 160 -10.74 -10.15 -21.55
CA THR A 160 -11.62 -10.01 -20.38
C THR A 160 -11.89 -8.55 -20.00
N ILE A 161 -10.87 -7.68 -20.09
CA ILE A 161 -11.04 -6.26 -19.83
C ILE A 161 -11.87 -5.58 -20.91
N GLN A 162 -11.68 -5.94 -22.17
CA GLN A 162 -12.52 -5.42 -23.24
C GLN A 162 -13.99 -5.82 -23.03
N GLU A 163 -14.25 -7.03 -22.58
CA GLU A 163 -15.60 -7.47 -22.20
C GLU A 163 -16.17 -6.59 -21.07
N ALA A 164 -15.39 -6.32 -20.03
CA ALA A 164 -15.81 -5.47 -18.93
C ALA A 164 -16.06 -4.00 -19.35
N LEU A 165 -15.18 -3.44 -20.19
CA LEU A 165 -15.31 -2.06 -20.68
C LEU A 165 -16.40 -1.92 -21.76
N ASN A 166 -16.70 -2.97 -22.52
CA ASN A 166 -17.83 -2.97 -23.43
C ASN A 166 -19.16 -2.92 -22.66
N LYS A 167 -19.21 -3.55 -21.49
CA LYS A 167 -20.38 -3.52 -20.62
C LYS A 167 -20.55 -2.17 -19.92
N ASP A 168 -19.46 -1.66 -19.37
CA ASP A 168 -19.43 -0.39 -18.65
C ASP A 168 -18.15 0.39 -18.98
N PRO A 169 -18.19 1.23 -20.05
CA PRO A 169 -17.04 2.01 -20.48
C PRO A 169 -16.61 3.08 -19.48
N GLU A 170 -17.50 3.49 -18.57
CA GLU A 170 -17.25 4.52 -17.57
C GLU A 170 -16.97 3.91 -16.17
N ASN A 171 -16.51 2.65 -16.12
CA ASN A 171 -16.19 2.00 -14.86
C ASN A 171 -14.79 2.39 -14.37
N GLU A 172 -14.72 3.28 -13.37
CA GLU A 172 -13.45 3.75 -12.81
C GLU A 172 -12.65 2.61 -12.16
N TYR A 173 -13.32 1.58 -11.64
CA TYR A 173 -12.65 0.43 -11.04
C TYR A 173 -11.95 -0.43 -12.10
N THR A 174 -12.61 -0.70 -13.23
CA THR A 174 -12.03 -1.46 -14.35
C THR A 174 -10.83 -0.73 -14.95
N HIS A 175 -10.95 0.57 -15.21
CA HIS A 175 -9.84 1.38 -15.68
C HIS A 175 -8.67 1.39 -14.69
N THR A 176 -8.93 1.52 -13.40
CA THR A 176 -7.87 1.52 -12.38
C THR A 176 -7.15 0.18 -12.29
N ASN A 177 -7.87 -0.93 -12.32
CA ASN A 177 -7.28 -2.27 -12.29
C ASN A 177 -6.41 -2.55 -13.52
N LEU A 178 -6.87 -2.13 -14.69
CA LEU A 178 -6.07 -2.22 -15.91
C LEU A 178 -4.81 -1.35 -15.81
N GLY A 179 -4.94 -0.14 -15.29
CA GLY A 179 -3.80 0.76 -15.05
C GLY A 179 -2.73 0.12 -14.16
N TRP A 180 -3.10 -0.47 -13.03
CA TRP A 180 -2.18 -1.17 -12.15
C TRP A 180 -1.55 -2.41 -12.79
N SER A 181 -2.33 -3.19 -13.53
CA SER A 181 -1.85 -4.38 -14.25
C SER A 181 -0.81 -4.01 -15.32
N LEU A 182 -1.05 -2.93 -16.07
CA LEU A 182 -0.11 -2.41 -17.06
C LEU A 182 1.16 -1.85 -16.40
N LEU A 183 1.01 -1.16 -15.27
CA LEU A 183 2.15 -0.62 -14.51
C LEU A 183 3.06 -1.73 -13.99
N GLU A 184 2.49 -2.81 -13.49
CA GLU A 184 3.22 -3.99 -13.06
C GLU A 184 4.00 -4.65 -14.20
N LYS A 185 3.43 -4.71 -15.40
CA LYS A 185 4.11 -5.20 -16.61
C LYS A 185 5.12 -4.22 -17.19
N GLY A 186 5.23 -3.01 -16.61
CA GLY A 186 6.19 -1.99 -17.00
C GLY A 186 5.71 -1.03 -18.08
N ASP A 187 4.47 -1.16 -18.56
CA ASP A 187 3.86 -0.22 -19.49
C ASP A 187 3.23 0.97 -18.75
N HIS A 188 4.09 1.83 -18.22
CA HIS A 188 3.66 3.01 -17.50
C HIS A 188 2.91 4.02 -18.37
N ARG A 189 3.11 4.03 -19.71
CA ARG A 189 2.44 4.98 -20.60
C ARG A 189 0.95 4.65 -20.73
N GLN A 190 0.63 3.40 -21.05
CA GLN A 190 -0.75 2.94 -21.11
C GLN A 190 -1.43 2.96 -19.73
N ALA A 191 -0.70 2.60 -18.68
CA ALA A 191 -1.20 2.70 -17.31
C ALA A 191 -1.70 4.11 -16.97
N LEU A 192 -0.92 5.17 -17.34
CA LEU A 192 -1.30 6.57 -17.11
C LEU A 192 -2.56 6.98 -17.90
N VAL A 193 -2.81 6.41 -19.07
CA VAL A 193 -4.05 6.65 -19.82
C VAL A 193 -5.25 6.15 -19.02
N HIS A 194 -5.20 4.91 -18.55
CA HIS A 194 -6.31 4.32 -17.80
C HIS A 194 -6.52 4.96 -16.43
N PHE A 195 -5.48 5.31 -15.69
CA PHE A 195 -5.64 6.09 -14.45
C PHE A 195 -6.26 7.46 -14.70
N ARG A 196 -5.96 8.10 -15.84
CA ARG A 196 -6.59 9.36 -16.23
C ARG A 196 -8.07 9.19 -16.52
N GLU A 197 -8.46 8.17 -17.28
CA GLU A 197 -9.87 7.88 -17.53
C GLU A 197 -10.62 7.62 -16.21
N ALA A 198 -10.09 6.77 -15.33
CA ALA A 198 -10.68 6.54 -14.01
C ALA A 198 -10.87 7.83 -13.20
N LEU A 199 -9.88 8.75 -13.24
CA LEU A 199 -9.95 10.03 -12.52
C LEU A 199 -10.81 11.09 -13.20
N LYS A 200 -11.11 10.97 -14.49
CA LYS A 200 -12.14 11.79 -15.16
C LYS A 200 -13.53 11.39 -14.68
N ILE A 201 -13.78 10.09 -14.53
CA ILE A 201 -15.04 9.54 -14.06
C ILE A 201 -15.23 9.88 -12.58
N ASN A 202 -14.24 9.53 -11.74
CA ASN A 202 -14.27 9.80 -10.31
C ASN A 202 -12.96 10.48 -9.84
N PRO A 203 -12.94 11.84 -9.77
CA PRO A 203 -11.75 12.60 -9.36
C PRO A 203 -11.30 12.32 -7.92
N SER A 204 -12.19 11.82 -7.06
CA SER A 204 -11.90 11.49 -5.64
C SER A 204 -11.38 10.07 -5.45
N TYR A 205 -11.32 9.23 -6.48
CA TYR A 205 -10.95 7.83 -6.37
C TYR A 205 -9.48 7.65 -5.97
N ALA A 206 -9.25 7.42 -4.70
CA ALA A 206 -7.92 7.40 -4.09
C ALA A 206 -7.00 6.34 -4.71
N TYR A 207 -7.55 5.18 -5.11
CA TYR A 207 -6.78 4.07 -5.69
C TYR A 207 -6.25 4.41 -7.10
N ALA A 208 -7.05 5.08 -7.93
CA ALA A 208 -6.63 5.60 -9.24
C ALA A 208 -5.59 6.73 -9.09
N ARG A 209 -5.79 7.61 -8.08
CA ARG A 209 -4.82 8.68 -7.79
C ARG A 209 -3.46 8.13 -7.38
N ALA A 210 -3.43 7.12 -6.51
CA ALA A 210 -2.20 6.43 -6.15
C ALA A 210 -1.51 5.82 -7.38
N GLY A 211 -2.26 5.12 -8.24
CA GLY A 211 -1.75 4.57 -9.49
C GLY A 211 -1.20 5.63 -10.45
N MET A 212 -1.86 6.78 -10.57
CA MET A 212 -1.38 7.89 -11.37
C MET A 212 -0.03 8.42 -10.86
N VAL A 213 0.15 8.57 -9.55
CA VAL A 213 1.41 9.01 -8.93
C VAL A 213 2.53 8.00 -9.22
N GLU A 214 2.26 6.71 -9.01
CA GLU A 214 3.23 5.64 -9.28
C GLU A 214 3.59 5.56 -10.78
N GLY A 215 2.61 5.71 -11.67
CA GLY A 215 2.82 5.77 -13.11
C GLY A 215 3.70 6.95 -13.53
N LEU A 216 3.49 8.13 -12.93
CA LEU A 216 4.33 9.31 -13.18
C LEU A 216 5.77 9.13 -12.69
N LYS A 217 5.99 8.53 -11.52
CA LYS A 217 7.32 8.19 -10.98
C LYS A 217 8.04 7.17 -11.87
N SER A 218 7.29 6.24 -12.45
CA SER A 218 7.82 5.19 -13.35
C SER A 218 8.41 5.72 -14.66
N ARG A 219 8.28 7.01 -14.96
CA ARG A 219 9.03 7.66 -16.06
C ARG A 219 10.54 7.62 -15.81
N TYR A 220 10.97 7.65 -14.55
CA TYR A 220 12.36 7.58 -14.17
C TYR A 220 12.81 6.11 -14.12
N TRP A 221 13.90 5.77 -14.82
CA TRP A 221 14.38 4.39 -15.00
C TRP A 221 14.72 3.71 -13.65
N PHE A 222 15.33 4.44 -12.72
CA PHE A 222 15.71 3.94 -11.39
C PHE A 222 14.47 3.59 -10.55
N TYR A 223 13.42 4.42 -10.61
CA TYR A 223 12.15 4.13 -9.93
C TYR A 223 11.45 2.92 -10.55
N ARG A 224 11.49 2.79 -11.85
CA ARG A 224 10.93 1.64 -12.58
C ARG A 224 11.59 0.31 -12.19
N MET A 225 12.92 0.31 -11.98
CA MET A 225 13.62 -0.88 -11.44
C MET A 225 13.14 -1.23 -10.03
N PHE A 226 13.05 -0.23 -9.15
CA PHE A 226 12.53 -0.40 -7.81
C PHE A 226 11.08 -0.90 -7.82
N LEU A 227 10.22 -0.31 -8.64
CA LEU A 227 8.81 -0.70 -8.73
C LEU A 227 8.65 -2.14 -9.23
N ARG A 228 9.45 -2.58 -10.19
CA ARG A 228 9.48 -3.98 -10.64
C ARG A 228 9.87 -4.93 -9.49
N TYR A 229 10.88 -4.57 -8.73
CA TYR A 229 11.28 -5.32 -7.55
C TYR A 229 10.14 -5.37 -6.51
N ALA A 230 9.51 -4.23 -6.23
CA ALA A 230 8.40 -4.14 -5.28
C ALA A 230 7.21 -5.02 -5.69
N PHE A 231 6.81 -5.00 -6.96
CA PHE A 231 5.78 -5.89 -7.49
C PHE A 231 6.20 -7.36 -7.43
N TRP A 232 7.44 -7.68 -7.80
CA TRP A 232 7.94 -9.05 -7.75
C TRP A 232 7.89 -9.61 -6.32
N ILE A 233 8.46 -8.91 -5.34
CA ILE A 233 8.36 -9.30 -3.93
C ILE A 233 6.90 -9.34 -3.47
N GLY A 234 6.11 -8.32 -3.84
CA GLY A 234 4.70 -8.23 -3.49
C GLY A 234 3.86 -9.43 -3.97
N ASN A 235 4.20 -10.02 -5.10
CA ASN A 235 3.50 -11.18 -5.66
C ASN A 235 3.86 -12.52 -5.00
N LEU A 236 4.94 -12.57 -4.24
CA LEU A 236 5.32 -13.79 -3.51
C LEU A 236 4.44 -14.01 -2.28
N LYS A 237 4.15 -15.28 -1.97
CA LYS A 237 3.49 -15.64 -0.70
C LYS A 237 4.41 -15.30 0.48
N GLY A 238 3.84 -14.92 1.63
CA GLY A 238 4.59 -14.41 2.78
C GLY A 238 5.78 -15.28 3.22
N LYS A 239 5.63 -16.63 3.19
CA LYS A 239 6.74 -17.54 3.50
C LYS A 239 7.92 -17.41 2.52
N ALA A 240 7.63 -17.24 1.22
CA ALA A 240 8.65 -17.05 0.20
C ALA A 240 9.33 -15.67 0.31
N GLN A 241 8.59 -14.62 0.67
CA GLN A 241 9.16 -13.30 0.95
C GLN A 241 10.20 -13.38 2.08
N TRP A 242 9.84 -14.02 3.21
CA TRP A 242 10.75 -14.20 4.33
C TRP A 242 11.97 -15.08 3.97
N ALA A 243 11.76 -16.16 3.20
CA ALA A 243 12.85 -17.01 2.77
C ALA A 243 13.88 -16.25 1.91
N ILE A 244 13.42 -15.38 1.01
CA ILE A 244 14.30 -14.54 0.18
C ILE A 244 15.06 -13.52 1.04
N LEU A 245 14.37 -12.81 1.95
CA LEU A 245 15.00 -11.82 2.82
C LEU A 245 16.07 -12.46 3.73
N LEU A 246 15.76 -13.59 4.34
CA LEU A 246 16.72 -14.35 5.16
C LEU A 246 17.85 -14.92 4.31
N GLY A 247 17.55 -15.46 3.12
CA GLY A 247 18.56 -15.96 2.19
C GLY A 247 19.54 -14.87 1.73
N MET A 248 19.04 -13.68 1.44
CA MET A 248 19.88 -12.52 1.12
C MET A 248 20.74 -12.10 2.33
N TYR A 249 20.18 -12.06 3.54
CA TYR A 249 20.92 -11.71 4.75
C TYR A 249 22.06 -12.71 5.02
N PHE A 250 21.76 -14.02 5.04
CA PHE A 250 22.79 -15.03 5.26
C PHE A 250 23.79 -15.13 4.10
N GLY A 251 23.34 -14.93 2.86
CA GLY A 251 24.20 -14.88 1.70
C GLY A 251 25.24 -13.76 1.79
N ILE A 252 24.82 -12.54 2.17
CA ILE A 252 25.75 -11.42 2.36
C ILE A 252 26.71 -11.67 3.53
N ARG A 253 26.22 -12.23 4.65
CA ARG A 253 27.11 -12.60 5.79
C ARG A 253 28.14 -13.64 5.37
N PHE A 254 27.75 -14.60 4.55
CA PHE A 254 28.69 -15.59 4.00
C PHE A 254 29.73 -14.92 3.08
N LEU A 255 29.30 -14.06 2.14
CA LEU A 255 30.21 -13.33 1.25
C LEU A 255 31.19 -12.44 2.04
N ASP A 256 30.73 -11.75 3.07
CA ASP A 256 31.53 -10.91 3.96
C ASP A 256 32.59 -11.75 4.70
N ASN A 257 32.22 -12.92 5.23
CA ASN A 257 33.15 -13.83 5.87
C ASN A 257 34.21 -14.37 4.88
N VAL A 258 33.80 -14.71 3.65
CA VAL A 258 34.75 -15.15 2.60
C VAL A 258 35.70 -14.02 2.20
N ALA A 259 35.17 -12.80 2.03
CA ALA A 259 35.97 -11.61 1.69
C ALA A 259 37.00 -11.28 2.79
N SER A 260 36.58 -11.38 4.06
CA SER A 260 37.44 -11.11 5.21
C SER A 260 38.61 -12.11 5.33
N ASN A 261 38.40 -13.38 4.92
CA ASN A 261 39.42 -14.43 5.00
C ASN A 261 40.26 -14.57 3.75
N ASN A 262 39.89 -13.93 2.63
CA ASN A 262 40.56 -14.04 1.34
C ASN A 262 40.77 -12.68 0.66
N PRO A 263 41.91 -11.98 0.85
CA PRO A 263 42.14 -10.65 0.30
C PRO A 263 42.02 -10.59 -1.26
N SER A 264 42.36 -11.64 -1.99
CA SER A 264 42.20 -11.69 -3.43
C SER A 264 40.75 -11.68 -3.88
N LEU A 265 39.87 -12.35 -3.14
CA LEU A 265 38.42 -12.39 -3.39
C LEU A 265 37.72 -11.12 -2.88
N ALA A 266 38.25 -10.46 -1.86
CA ALA A 266 37.73 -9.25 -1.31
C ALA A 266 37.56 -8.13 -2.35
N VAL A 267 38.49 -8.04 -3.31
CA VAL A 267 38.44 -7.05 -4.40
C VAL A 267 37.14 -7.18 -5.24
N ILE A 268 36.66 -8.41 -5.42
CA ILE A 268 35.44 -8.69 -6.20
C ILE A 268 34.21 -8.71 -5.29
N LEU A 269 34.30 -9.29 -4.10
CA LEU A 269 33.15 -9.47 -3.21
C LEU A 269 32.71 -8.19 -2.52
N ASN A 270 33.65 -7.33 -2.10
CA ASN A 270 33.30 -6.07 -1.42
C ASN A 270 32.41 -5.14 -2.28
N PRO A 271 32.66 -4.92 -3.57
CA PRO A 271 31.75 -4.17 -4.43
C PRO A 271 30.32 -4.75 -4.46
N ILE A 272 30.19 -6.08 -4.48
CA ILE A 272 28.87 -6.75 -4.46
C ILE A 272 28.16 -6.51 -3.12
N ILE A 273 28.89 -6.63 -2.02
CA ILE A 273 28.36 -6.36 -0.66
C ILE A 273 27.92 -4.90 -0.54
N TYR A 274 28.74 -3.96 -1.00
CA TYR A 274 28.40 -2.53 -0.98
C TYR A 274 27.19 -2.20 -1.87
N LEU A 275 27.10 -2.82 -3.05
CA LEU A 275 25.97 -2.67 -3.95
C LEU A 275 24.65 -3.19 -3.30
N TYR A 276 24.74 -4.31 -2.60
CA TYR A 276 23.59 -4.83 -1.82
C TYR A 276 23.17 -3.85 -0.74
N PHE A 277 24.08 -3.31 0.07
CA PHE A 277 23.73 -2.32 1.10
C PHE A 277 23.17 -1.04 0.50
N ALA A 278 23.74 -0.55 -0.59
CA ALA A 278 23.23 0.60 -1.33
C ALA A 278 21.81 0.35 -1.83
N PHE A 279 21.55 -0.84 -2.38
CA PHE A 279 20.20 -1.24 -2.79
C PHE A 279 19.24 -1.32 -1.59
N ALA A 280 19.62 -1.96 -0.49
CA ALA A 280 18.80 -2.08 0.72
C ALA A 280 18.43 -0.71 1.29
N ILE A 281 19.40 0.22 1.41
CA ILE A 281 19.16 1.59 1.85
C ILE A 281 18.27 2.33 0.86
N SER A 282 18.47 2.15 -0.44
CA SER A 282 17.65 2.81 -1.47
C SER A 282 16.17 2.47 -1.34
N THR A 283 15.81 1.27 -0.88
CA THR A 283 14.39 0.88 -0.70
C THR A 283 13.66 1.77 0.29
N TRP A 284 14.36 2.36 1.25
CA TRP A 284 13.75 3.24 2.27
C TRP A 284 13.62 4.69 1.81
N ILE A 285 14.51 5.14 0.93
CA ILE A 285 14.57 6.54 0.50
C ILE A 285 13.97 6.77 -0.89
N ILE A 286 13.69 5.70 -1.66
CA ILE A 286 13.27 5.80 -3.07
C ILE A 286 11.98 6.61 -3.24
N THR A 287 11.00 6.43 -2.34
CA THR A 287 9.72 7.14 -2.42
C THR A 287 9.87 8.64 -2.21
N PRO A 288 10.47 9.15 -1.11
CA PRO A 288 10.67 10.58 -0.92
C PRO A 288 11.64 11.17 -1.96
N LEU A 289 12.63 10.40 -2.42
CA LEU A 289 13.54 10.82 -3.49
C LEU A 289 12.80 10.96 -4.82
N SER A 290 11.96 10.00 -5.19
CA SER A 290 11.17 10.08 -6.41
C SER A 290 10.10 11.18 -6.34
N ASN A 291 9.55 11.48 -5.15
CA ASN A 291 8.68 12.63 -4.92
C ASN A 291 9.42 13.95 -5.15
N LEU A 292 10.70 14.04 -4.76
CA LEU A 292 11.54 15.19 -5.06
C LEU A 292 11.67 15.42 -6.58
N PHE A 293 11.97 14.36 -7.35
CA PHE A 293 12.01 14.45 -8.82
C PHE A 293 10.63 14.77 -9.42
N LEU A 294 9.57 14.21 -8.86
CA LEU A 294 8.20 14.47 -9.33
C LEU A 294 7.80 15.95 -9.16
N ARG A 295 8.30 16.64 -8.13
CA ARG A 295 8.10 18.09 -7.92
C ARG A 295 8.72 18.94 -9.02
N LEU A 296 9.78 18.47 -9.68
CA LEU A 296 10.40 19.16 -10.83
C LEU A 296 9.52 19.09 -12.09
N ASN A 297 8.51 18.21 -12.10
CA ASN A 297 7.55 18.11 -13.18
C ASN A 297 6.31 18.96 -12.89
N VAL A 298 5.88 19.77 -13.86
CA VAL A 298 4.73 20.69 -13.73
C VAL A 298 3.46 19.96 -13.28
N TYR A 299 3.19 18.77 -13.82
CA TYR A 299 2.01 17.97 -13.48
C TYR A 299 2.21 17.15 -12.20
N GLY A 300 3.44 16.72 -11.93
CA GLY A 300 3.75 15.85 -10.80
C GLY A 300 3.57 16.53 -9.44
N ARG A 301 3.84 17.83 -9.34
CA ARG A 301 3.71 18.57 -8.07
C ARG A 301 2.27 18.61 -7.54
N TYR A 302 1.27 18.58 -8.40
CA TYR A 302 -0.14 18.58 -8.00
C TYR A 302 -0.65 17.20 -7.58
N ALA A 303 0.07 16.15 -7.92
CA ALA A 303 -0.28 14.79 -7.55
C ALA A 303 0.15 14.43 -6.10
N LEU A 304 1.08 15.20 -5.52
CA LEU A 304 1.63 14.96 -4.19
C LEU A 304 0.79 15.64 -3.09
N THR A 305 0.66 14.97 -1.97
CA THR A 305 0.08 15.54 -0.75
C THR A 305 1.03 16.56 -0.11
N ARG A 306 0.52 17.43 0.77
CA ARG A 306 1.33 18.41 1.50
C ARG A 306 2.45 17.73 2.33
N ASP A 307 2.17 16.58 2.91
CA ASP A 307 3.13 15.82 3.71
C ASP A 307 4.24 15.20 2.85
N GLU A 308 3.90 14.67 1.67
CA GLU A 308 4.89 14.17 0.70
C GLU A 308 5.79 15.29 0.16
N VAL A 309 5.23 16.47 -0.07
CA VAL A 309 6.00 17.65 -0.47
C VAL A 309 7.00 18.05 0.63
N ARG A 310 6.57 18.07 1.90
CA ARG A 310 7.45 18.37 3.04
C ARG A 310 8.54 17.31 3.21
N ALA A 311 8.17 16.02 3.23
CA ALA A 311 9.12 14.91 3.34
C ALA A 311 10.19 15.00 2.24
N SER A 312 9.78 15.19 0.98
CA SER A 312 10.70 15.30 -0.14
C SER A 312 11.63 16.52 -0.04
N ALA A 313 11.18 17.64 0.56
CA ALA A 313 12.03 18.81 0.77
C ALA A 313 13.14 18.52 1.81
N PHE A 314 12.78 17.94 2.95
CA PHE A 314 13.75 17.55 3.98
C PHE A 314 14.77 16.53 3.46
N VAL A 315 14.30 15.51 2.73
CA VAL A 315 15.17 14.52 2.09
C VAL A 315 16.09 15.18 1.04
N GLY A 316 15.58 16.14 0.26
CA GLY A 316 16.40 16.87 -0.71
C GLY A 316 17.53 17.65 -0.07
N VAL A 317 17.26 18.34 1.05
CA VAL A 317 18.30 19.07 1.83
C VAL A 317 19.31 18.09 2.41
N ALA A 318 18.87 17.00 3.04
CA ALA A 318 19.74 15.98 3.60
C ALA A 318 20.64 15.32 2.53
N LEU A 319 20.07 15.01 1.36
CA LEU A 319 20.80 14.50 0.19
C LEU A 319 21.86 15.50 -0.28
N LEU A 320 21.51 16.79 -0.42
CA LEU A 320 22.44 17.82 -0.86
C LEU A 320 23.63 17.93 0.11
N ILE A 321 23.35 18.01 1.41
CA ILE A 321 24.39 18.05 2.46
C ILE A 321 25.26 16.79 2.37
N GLY A 322 24.64 15.61 2.28
CA GLY A 322 25.34 14.33 2.20
C GLY A 322 26.27 14.25 0.99
N VAL A 323 25.76 14.58 -0.20
CA VAL A 323 26.54 14.51 -1.45
C VAL A 323 27.67 15.54 -1.46
N VAL A 324 27.40 16.80 -1.08
CA VAL A 324 28.45 17.84 -1.03
C VAL A 324 29.55 17.45 -0.06
N ALA A 325 29.19 16.96 1.12
CA ALA A 325 30.20 16.53 2.10
C ALA A 325 31.01 15.32 1.60
N MET A 326 30.38 14.33 0.96
CA MET A 326 31.10 13.17 0.38
C MET A 326 32.06 13.59 -0.74
N VAL A 327 31.64 14.48 -1.63
CA VAL A 327 32.51 15.02 -2.69
C VAL A 327 33.68 15.79 -2.06
N THR A 328 33.43 16.60 -1.07
CA THR A 328 34.48 17.35 -0.35
C THR A 328 35.47 16.41 0.34
N TRP A 329 34.97 15.32 0.95
CA TRP A 329 35.83 14.27 1.51
C TRP A 329 36.72 13.61 0.45
N LEU A 330 36.17 13.26 -0.70
CA LEU A 330 36.94 12.66 -1.81
C LEU A 330 38.06 13.58 -2.33
N VAL A 331 37.85 14.90 -2.30
CA VAL A 331 38.83 15.90 -2.74
C VAL A 331 39.88 16.18 -1.67
N ASN A 332 39.48 16.36 -0.42
CA ASN A 332 40.34 16.86 0.67
C ASN A 332 40.86 15.76 1.62
N GLY A 333 40.26 14.53 1.58
CA GLY A 333 40.63 13.40 2.45
C GLY A 333 40.28 13.57 3.94
N HIS A 334 39.68 14.71 4.33
CA HIS A 334 39.46 15.01 5.74
C HIS A 334 38.26 14.25 6.28
N GLN A 335 38.47 13.39 7.30
CA GLN A 335 37.48 12.45 7.86
C GLN A 335 36.21 13.10 8.38
N TRP A 336 36.25 14.34 8.81
CA TRP A 336 35.06 15.07 9.28
C TRP A 336 33.99 15.20 8.18
N PHE A 337 34.39 15.46 6.94
CA PHE A 337 33.45 15.53 5.82
C PHE A 337 32.81 14.17 5.52
N LEU A 338 33.53 13.05 5.75
CA LEU A 338 32.94 11.72 5.66
C LEU A 338 31.80 11.55 6.71
N LEU A 339 32.04 11.95 7.97
CA LEU A 339 31.03 11.89 9.02
C LEU A 339 29.80 12.76 8.69
N VAL A 340 30.00 13.98 8.18
CA VAL A 340 28.91 14.85 7.72
C VAL A 340 28.14 14.20 6.56
N GLY A 341 28.84 13.57 5.62
CA GLY A 341 28.25 12.87 4.50
C GLY A 341 27.38 11.70 4.93
N VAL A 342 27.89 10.86 5.82
CA VAL A 342 27.16 9.71 6.38
C VAL A 342 25.94 10.18 7.19
N TYR A 343 26.10 11.24 7.99
CA TYR A 343 24.99 11.83 8.73
C TYR A 343 23.89 12.33 7.79
N GLY A 344 24.21 13.13 6.77
CA GLY A 344 23.25 13.66 5.81
C GLY A 344 22.48 12.55 5.10
N LEU A 345 23.19 11.52 4.61
CA LEU A 345 22.57 10.39 3.92
C LEU A 345 21.71 9.53 4.86
N SER A 346 22.16 9.28 6.08
CA SER A 346 21.40 8.47 7.04
C SER A 346 20.11 9.16 7.50
N MET A 347 20.14 10.49 7.65
CA MET A 347 18.97 11.29 8.03
C MET A 347 17.87 11.31 6.96
N MET A 348 18.15 10.91 5.71
CA MET A 348 17.12 10.77 4.68
C MET A 348 16.03 9.77 5.09
N ILE A 349 16.35 8.75 5.87
CA ILE A 349 15.40 7.71 6.31
C ILE A 349 14.34 8.29 7.25
N PRO A 350 14.70 8.87 8.43
CA PRO A 350 13.73 9.46 9.34
C PRO A 350 12.98 10.66 8.74
N LEU A 351 13.68 11.54 8.02
CA LEU A 351 13.06 12.70 7.38
C LEU A 351 12.07 12.33 6.26
N GLY A 352 12.32 11.21 5.57
CA GLY A 352 11.45 10.71 4.52
C GLY A 352 10.17 10.05 5.02
N SER A 353 10.21 9.45 6.22
CA SER A 353 9.11 8.62 6.74
C SER A 353 8.33 9.24 7.90
N MET A 354 8.79 10.34 8.51
CA MET A 354 8.16 10.94 9.70
C MET A 354 6.72 11.43 9.47
N PHE A 355 6.32 11.69 8.22
CA PHE A 355 4.96 12.11 7.87
C PHE A 355 4.06 10.97 7.35
N THR A 356 4.57 9.75 7.25
CA THR A 356 3.85 8.61 6.66
C THR A 356 2.64 8.14 7.48
N PRO A 357 2.64 8.15 8.84
CA PRO A 357 1.50 7.67 9.61
C PRO A 357 0.24 8.51 9.39
N ARG A 358 -0.92 7.83 9.45
CA ARG A 358 -2.23 8.47 9.24
C ARG A 358 -2.71 9.25 10.45
N THR A 359 -2.37 8.78 11.67
CA THR A 359 -2.86 9.40 12.91
C THR A 359 -1.97 10.57 13.35
N PRO A 360 -2.53 11.68 13.85
CA PRO A 360 -1.74 12.82 14.33
C PRO A 360 -0.77 12.44 15.45
N ARG A 361 -1.17 11.52 16.33
CA ARG A 361 -0.34 11.04 17.46
C ARG A 361 0.91 10.30 16.98
N SER A 362 0.75 9.32 16.07
CA SER A 362 1.86 8.57 15.50
C SER A 362 2.81 9.47 14.69
N LYS A 363 2.24 10.46 13.98
CA LYS A 363 3.02 11.47 13.25
C LYS A 363 3.86 12.31 14.20
N GLY A 364 3.29 12.77 15.31
CA GLY A 364 4.01 13.54 16.36
C GLY A 364 5.16 12.74 16.96
N ILE A 365 4.97 11.45 17.23
CA ILE A 365 6.02 10.57 17.76
C ILE A 365 7.19 10.47 16.78
N LEU A 366 6.93 10.24 15.48
CA LEU A 366 8.01 10.10 14.49
C LEU A 366 8.73 11.41 14.22
N ILE A 367 8.02 12.54 14.22
CA ILE A 367 8.65 13.87 14.10
C ILE A 367 9.56 14.13 15.30
N GLY A 368 9.11 13.87 16.52
CA GLY A 368 9.91 14.01 17.73
C GLY A 368 11.16 13.12 17.72
N TYR A 369 11.00 11.86 17.28
CA TYR A 369 12.12 10.93 17.15
C TYR A 369 13.14 11.40 16.09
N ALA A 370 12.68 11.85 14.92
CA ALA A 370 13.54 12.39 13.87
C ALA A 370 14.29 13.66 14.33
N ALA A 371 13.63 14.54 15.09
CA ALA A 371 14.26 15.71 15.70
C ALA A 371 15.33 15.32 16.74
N ALA A 372 15.05 14.33 17.59
CA ALA A 372 16.03 13.81 18.54
C ALA A 372 17.26 13.21 17.82
N LEU A 373 17.05 12.42 16.77
CA LEU A 373 18.14 11.92 15.92
C LEU A 373 18.96 13.04 15.29
N ALA A 374 18.29 14.11 14.82
CA ALA A 374 19.01 15.25 14.25
C ALA A 374 19.92 15.92 15.29
N VAL A 375 19.44 16.11 16.52
CA VAL A 375 20.24 16.71 17.62
C VAL A 375 21.40 15.81 18.02
N VAL A 376 21.15 14.50 18.22
CA VAL A 376 22.20 13.53 18.59
C VAL A 376 23.25 13.41 17.49
N GLY A 377 22.83 13.38 16.21
CA GLY A 377 23.74 13.33 15.09
C GLY A 377 24.58 14.59 14.93
N LEU A 378 24.02 15.79 15.13
CA LEU A 378 24.76 17.05 15.17
C LEU A 378 25.78 17.06 16.33
N ALA A 379 25.37 16.55 17.50
CA ALA A 379 26.30 16.43 18.63
C ALA A 379 27.48 15.49 18.29
N ALA A 380 27.22 14.38 17.60
CA ALA A 380 28.25 13.45 17.12
C ALA A 380 29.25 14.12 16.13
N LEU A 381 28.80 15.09 15.33
CA LEU A 381 29.65 15.85 14.39
C LEU A 381 30.49 16.92 15.06
N ILE A 382 30.01 17.51 16.15
CA ILE A 382 30.69 18.63 16.85
C ILE A 382 31.64 18.09 17.92
N MET A 383 31.27 17.02 18.61
CA MET A 383 32.03 16.49 19.76
C MET A 383 33.47 16.05 19.45
N PRO A 384 33.83 15.54 18.23
CA PRO A 384 35.23 15.21 17.91
C PRO A 384 36.23 16.37 18.11
N PHE A 385 35.75 17.61 18.02
CA PHE A 385 36.58 18.80 18.25
C PHE A 385 36.91 19.07 19.74
N PHE A 386 36.18 18.43 20.67
CA PHE A 386 36.33 18.62 22.10
C PHE A 386 36.80 17.33 22.79
N ASN A 387 36.15 16.18 22.51
CA ASN A 387 36.49 14.91 23.14
C ASN A 387 36.11 13.74 22.21
N VAL A 388 37.12 13.00 21.77
CA VAL A 388 36.96 11.90 20.82
C VAL A 388 36.24 10.69 21.44
N GLU A 389 36.44 10.38 22.72
CA GLU A 389 35.80 9.26 23.40
C GLU A 389 34.29 9.48 23.54
N ILE A 390 33.91 10.69 23.95
CA ILE A 390 32.51 11.09 24.05
C ILE A 390 31.88 11.08 22.64
N ALA A 391 32.59 11.56 21.62
CA ALA A 391 32.14 11.57 20.25
C ALA A 391 31.82 10.14 19.74
N ASN A 392 32.70 9.18 20.01
CA ASN A 392 32.49 7.78 19.63
C ASN A 392 31.28 7.16 20.36
N THR A 393 31.06 7.49 21.62
CA THR A 393 29.90 7.07 22.38
C THR A 393 28.62 7.64 21.78
N ILE A 394 28.57 8.94 21.47
CA ILE A 394 27.40 9.57 20.84
C ILE A 394 27.13 8.99 19.45
N LEU A 395 28.16 8.74 18.65
CA LEU A 395 28.04 8.13 17.33
C LEU A 395 27.46 6.70 17.41
N THR A 396 27.87 5.93 18.42
CA THR A 396 27.31 4.59 18.69
C THR A 396 25.84 4.68 19.05
N VAL A 397 25.47 5.61 19.96
CA VAL A 397 24.08 5.86 20.34
C VAL A 397 23.24 6.28 19.11
N TYR A 398 23.75 7.18 18.27
CA TYR A 398 23.12 7.61 17.04
C TYR A 398 22.86 6.43 16.08
N THR A 399 23.86 5.58 15.88
CA THR A 399 23.78 4.42 14.99
C THR A 399 22.72 3.41 15.47
N ILE A 400 22.70 3.12 16.78
CA ILE A 400 21.67 2.24 17.35
C ILE A 400 20.28 2.88 17.22
N ALA A 401 20.17 4.17 17.51
CA ALA A 401 18.90 4.87 17.45
C ALA A 401 18.33 4.96 16.02
N ILE A 402 19.17 5.17 14.99
CA ILE A 402 18.69 5.21 13.60
C ILE A 402 18.23 3.83 13.11
N LEU A 403 18.88 2.76 13.54
CA LEU A 403 18.43 1.40 13.26
C LEU A 403 17.10 1.10 13.97
N ALA A 404 16.97 1.48 15.25
CA ALA A 404 15.74 1.32 16.02
C ALA A 404 14.56 2.13 15.45
N TYR A 405 14.82 3.28 14.82
CA TYR A 405 13.81 4.12 14.21
C TYR A 405 12.92 3.34 13.22
N GLN A 406 13.50 2.46 12.40
CA GLN A 406 12.76 1.68 11.42
C GLN A 406 11.76 0.71 12.07
N TRP A 407 12.10 0.14 13.22
CA TRP A 407 11.19 -0.73 14.00
C TRP A 407 10.01 0.08 14.55
N VAL A 408 10.28 1.30 15.01
CA VAL A 408 9.25 2.22 15.52
C VAL A 408 8.30 2.63 14.40
N VAL A 409 8.82 2.97 13.20
CA VAL A 409 7.98 3.27 12.02
C VAL A 409 7.06 2.11 11.71
N ASN A 410 7.61 0.90 11.58
CA ASN A 410 6.81 -0.29 11.25
C ASN A 410 5.72 -0.55 12.30
N ALA A 411 6.03 -0.43 13.59
CA ALA A 411 5.07 -0.62 14.68
C ALA A 411 3.95 0.44 14.69
N LEU A 412 4.22 1.67 14.21
CA LEU A 412 3.23 2.74 14.14
C LEU A 412 2.42 2.75 12.83
N LEU A 413 2.90 2.09 11.78
CA LEU A 413 2.17 1.93 10.53
C LEU A 413 1.17 0.77 10.58
N THR A 414 1.41 -0.23 11.45
CA THR A 414 0.54 -1.41 11.63
C THR A 414 -0.62 -1.16 12.61
N ARG A 415 -0.63 -0.02 13.28
CA ARG A 415 -1.70 0.45 14.16
C ARG A 415 -2.48 1.58 13.48
#